data_1fa85ecf726e59c652b493eeb1e61738
#
_entry.id   1fa85ecf726e59c652b493eeb1e61738
#
_cell.length_a   1.000
_cell.length_b   1.000
_cell.length_c   1.000
_cell.angle_alpha   90.00
_cell.angle_beta   90.00
_cell.angle_gamma   90.00
#
_symmetry.space_group_name_H-M   'P 1'
#
loop_
_entity.id
_entity.type
_entity.pdbx_description
1 polymer ?
#
loop_
_entity_poly.entity_id
_entity_poly.type
_entity_poly.pdbx_seq_one_letter_code
_entity_poly.pdbx_strand_id
1 'polypeptide(L)'
;MRKKILLLAAMVVASSTTIDAQRKFPFFWKKKKAKTEQTTPAKKESEYDKLFKKKHEIAKGLITLHLLDGKVYFELPVNLINKDMLIGSTVTSISDNGNAVVGSKPTDLLHVVFTRNKTHVQLRQVNTDYITGNTQIDEALRKSTLGAILSNQKIQAYNNDSTAIVFDMSSVFLGDNKKMSPFDRNSIYGMYNRTENYQSDCSYISQIKAFKDNVSIKSCLSYTFSVSNSQGASLIKDRPFTAEMTRSIMLLKEKPYRPRMADYRIGVFFTGREQLGEGAKTTAPVYYANRWDIQPSDTAAYLRGEKVKPTKQIVFYIDNTFPEKWKPYLREGVTQWNELFEQIGFKDVVAAKDFPTDDPEFDPDNIKYSCVRYAPSSIENAMGPSWVDPRSGEILNASVYLYHNVIKLISNWLFVQTAKADKDVRTVNIPDEMVGDALRYVLSHEIGHCLGFMHNMGASSTFPVDSLRSPEFTQKYGTTPSIMDYARFNYVAQPGDKERGVKLTPPRFGEYDKYLIKWTYTPV
;
A
#
# COMPACT_ATOMS: atom_id res chain seq x y z
N MET A 1 -15.87 38.42 -53.04
CA MET A 1 -16.97 39.38 -52.80
C MET A 1 -16.97 39.64 -51.30
N ARG A 2 -16.36 40.74 -50.81
CA ARG A 2 -16.89 42.09 -50.54
C ARG A 2 -18.26 42.00 -49.83
N LYS A 3 -18.46 42.49 -48.60
CA LYS A 3 -18.32 43.85 -47.99
C LYS A 3 -18.39 43.70 -46.47
N LYS A 4 -17.57 44.27 -45.60
CA LYS A 4 -17.45 45.65 -45.13
C LYS A 4 -18.73 46.20 -44.49
N ILE A 5 -18.66 46.69 -43.28
CA ILE A 5 -18.60 48.09 -42.71
C ILE A 5 -19.60 48.15 -41.54
N LEU A 6 -19.58 48.87 -40.43
CA LEU A 6 -18.74 49.93 -39.83
C LEU A 6 -19.13 50.16 -38.34
N LEU A 7 -18.20 50.74 -37.61
CA LEU A 7 -18.30 51.39 -36.30
C LEU A 7 -19.49 52.39 -36.14
N LEU A 8 -19.93 52.59 -34.89
CA LEU A 8 -20.09 53.96 -34.34
C LEU A 8 -19.95 54.00 -32.82
N ALA A 9 -19.03 54.83 -32.35
CA ALA A 9 -18.89 55.29 -30.98
C ALA A 9 -19.67 56.60 -30.79
N ALA A 10 -20.22 56.85 -29.62
CA ALA A 10 -20.63 58.18 -29.20
C ALA A 10 -20.37 58.41 -27.70
N MET A 11 -19.37 59.24 -27.42
CA MET A 11 -19.21 59.97 -26.17
C MET A 11 -20.22 61.04 -26.04
N VAL A 12 -20.74 61.37 -24.85
CA VAL A 12 -21.20 62.67 -24.45
C VAL A 12 -20.73 63.00 -23.03
N VAL A 13 -20.12 64.20 -22.94
CA VAL A 13 -19.45 64.76 -21.77
C VAL A 13 -20.40 65.77 -21.08
N ALA A 14 -20.34 65.82 -19.78
CA ALA A 14 -20.48 66.85 -18.78
C ALA A 14 -21.47 68.02 -19.00
N SER A 15 -22.12 68.40 -17.93
CA SER A 15 -21.89 69.74 -17.35
C SER A 15 -22.62 69.93 -16.02
N SER A 16 -21.90 70.56 -15.12
CA SER A 16 -22.25 71.04 -13.79
C SER A 16 -23.11 72.35 -13.90
N THR A 17 -24.07 72.54 -13.00
CA THR A 17 -24.43 73.89 -12.52
C THR A 17 -24.91 73.85 -11.07
N THR A 18 -24.24 74.57 -10.24
CA THR A 18 -24.57 75.00 -8.88
C THR A 18 -25.64 76.07 -8.91
N ILE A 19 -26.63 76.05 -8.02
CA ILE A 19 -27.35 77.23 -7.56
C ILE A 19 -27.58 77.13 -6.06
N ASP A 20 -27.08 78.17 -5.39
CA ASP A 20 -27.17 78.48 -3.97
C ASP A 20 -28.48 79.25 -3.71
N ALA A 21 -29.22 78.93 -2.66
CA ALA A 21 -30.20 79.83 -2.06
C ALA A 21 -30.50 79.49 -0.60
N GLN A 22 -29.98 80.38 0.24
CA GLN A 22 -30.30 80.43 1.68
C GLN A 22 -31.75 80.95 1.87
N ARG A 23 -32.47 80.33 2.81
CA ARG A 23 -33.44 80.99 3.72
C ARG A 23 -33.54 80.32 5.06
N LYS A 24 -33.19 81.03 6.11
CA LYS A 24 -33.40 80.70 7.53
C LYS A 24 -34.84 80.88 7.92
N PHE A 25 -35.40 79.98 8.73
CA PHE A 25 -36.33 80.24 9.82
C PHE A 25 -36.22 79.15 10.93
N PRO A 26 -36.34 79.54 12.22
CA PRO A 26 -36.04 78.63 13.32
C PRO A 26 -37.34 78.00 13.87
N PHE A 27 -37.33 76.75 14.17
CA PHE A 27 -38.34 76.11 15.07
C PHE A 27 -37.62 75.19 16.04
N PHE A 28 -37.81 75.51 17.32
CA PHE A 28 -37.34 74.65 18.46
C PHE A 28 -38.22 73.45 18.56
N TRP A 29 -37.57 72.22 18.50
CA TRP A 29 -38.17 71.04 19.06
C TRP A 29 -37.09 70.20 19.76
N LYS A 30 -37.43 69.78 21.00
CA LYS A 30 -36.61 69.00 21.88
C LYS A 30 -36.24 67.66 21.26
N LYS A 31 -34.93 67.38 21.11
CA LYS A 31 -34.38 66.07 20.73
C LYS A 31 -34.56 65.09 21.92
N LYS A 32 -35.48 64.14 21.80
CA LYS A 32 -35.35 62.84 22.49
C LYS A 32 -34.17 62.10 21.89
N LYS A 33 -33.14 61.79 22.68
CA LYS A 33 -32.07 60.89 22.31
C LYS A 33 -32.65 59.47 22.10
N ALA A 34 -32.85 59.07 20.84
CA ALA A 34 -33.00 57.66 20.49
C ALA A 34 -31.61 57.01 20.63
N LYS A 35 -31.49 56.03 21.55
CA LYS A 35 -30.35 55.10 21.54
C LYS A 35 -30.44 54.31 20.24
N THR A 36 -29.57 54.59 19.29
CA THR A 36 -29.32 53.73 18.15
C THR A 36 -28.53 52.55 18.69
N GLU A 37 -29.19 51.43 18.99
CA GLU A 37 -28.53 50.14 19.08
C GLU A 37 -27.95 49.86 17.69
N GLN A 38 -26.63 49.90 17.59
CA GLN A 38 -25.92 49.33 16.46
C GLN A 38 -26.15 47.80 16.53
N THR A 39 -27.16 47.31 15.84
CA THR A 39 -27.27 45.91 15.50
C THR A 39 -26.11 45.56 14.58
N THR A 40 -25.06 44.95 15.10
CA THR A 40 -24.03 44.28 14.31
C THR A 40 -24.78 43.33 13.36
N PRO A 41 -24.54 43.39 12.03
CA PRO A 41 -25.24 42.49 11.12
C PRO A 41 -24.88 41.07 11.54
N ALA A 42 -25.90 40.24 11.80
CA ALA A 42 -25.71 38.84 12.12
C ALA A 42 -24.83 38.19 11.03
N LYS A 43 -23.67 37.68 11.41
CA LYS A 43 -22.74 37.03 10.50
C LYS A 43 -23.52 35.89 9.82
N LYS A 44 -23.70 36.01 8.49
CA LYS A 44 -24.44 35.02 7.72
C LYS A 44 -23.76 33.66 7.91
N GLU A 45 -24.52 32.65 8.41
CA GLU A 45 -24.03 31.30 8.63
C GLU A 45 -23.38 30.77 7.35
N SER A 46 -22.15 30.30 7.42
CA SER A 46 -21.40 29.80 6.25
C SER A 46 -22.03 28.49 5.74
N GLU A 47 -21.80 28.13 4.48
CA GLU A 47 -22.26 26.82 3.95
C GLU A 47 -21.59 25.66 4.69
N TYR A 48 -20.37 25.87 5.20
CA TYR A 48 -19.67 24.91 6.07
C TYR A 48 -20.43 24.70 7.39
N ASP A 49 -20.80 25.79 8.08
CA ASP A 49 -21.51 25.70 9.35
C ASP A 49 -22.90 25.07 9.17
N LYS A 50 -23.57 25.35 8.06
CA LYS A 50 -24.86 24.71 7.72
C LYS A 50 -24.71 23.22 7.48
N LEU A 51 -23.67 22.79 6.73
CA LEU A 51 -23.41 21.40 6.41
C LEU A 51 -23.14 20.59 7.68
N PHE A 52 -22.32 21.13 8.57
CA PHE A 52 -21.86 20.45 9.78
C PHE A 52 -22.57 20.88 11.08
N LYS A 53 -23.80 21.36 10.95
CA LYS A 53 -24.61 21.80 12.10
C LYS A 53 -24.91 20.68 13.12
N LYS A 54 -25.09 19.45 12.64
CA LYS A 54 -25.31 18.29 13.50
C LYS A 54 -23.99 17.79 14.10
N LYS A 55 -24.04 17.29 15.35
CA LYS A 55 -22.90 16.58 15.94
C LYS A 55 -22.59 15.33 15.09
N HIS A 56 -21.34 15.12 14.76
CA HIS A 56 -20.87 14.02 13.93
C HIS A 56 -19.43 13.63 14.33
N GLU A 57 -18.94 12.51 13.78
CA GLU A 57 -17.57 12.05 13.99
C GLU A 57 -16.60 12.85 13.10
N ILE A 58 -15.45 13.25 13.66
CA ILE A 58 -14.40 14.00 12.95
C ILE A 58 -13.06 13.37 13.23
N ALA A 59 -12.30 13.04 12.18
CA ALA A 59 -10.91 12.61 12.24
C ALA A 59 -10.01 13.66 11.57
N LYS A 60 -9.05 14.23 12.32
CA LYS A 60 -8.16 15.31 11.84
C LYS A 60 -6.76 14.78 11.54
N GLY A 61 -6.23 15.08 10.36
CA GLY A 61 -4.90 14.66 9.92
C GLY A 61 -4.52 15.26 8.58
N LEU A 62 -3.90 14.46 7.70
CA LEU A 62 -3.55 14.87 6.33
C LEU A 62 -4.75 15.50 5.59
N ILE A 63 -5.89 14.86 5.70
CA ILE A 63 -7.20 15.34 5.26
C ILE A 63 -8.10 15.23 6.48
N THR A 64 -8.90 16.25 6.78
CA THR A 64 -9.93 16.11 7.82
C THR A 64 -11.10 15.35 7.24
N LEU A 65 -11.51 14.30 7.91
CA LEU A 65 -12.65 13.45 7.54
C LEU A 65 -13.83 13.72 8.47
N HIS A 66 -15.03 13.82 7.90
CA HIS A 66 -16.27 13.94 8.66
C HIS A 66 -17.20 12.78 8.31
N LEU A 67 -17.67 12.03 9.30
CA LEU A 67 -18.69 11.01 9.11
C LEU A 67 -20.03 11.55 9.65
N LEU A 68 -20.90 11.91 8.72
CA LEU A 68 -22.19 12.55 9.01
C LEU A 68 -23.33 11.82 8.28
N ASP A 69 -24.32 11.36 9.01
CA ASP A 69 -25.52 10.67 8.47
C ASP A 69 -25.13 9.51 7.49
N GLY A 70 -24.10 8.72 7.84
CA GLY A 70 -23.58 7.59 7.04
C GLY A 70 -22.73 7.98 5.84
N LYS A 71 -22.48 9.27 5.64
CA LYS A 71 -21.64 9.82 4.54
C LYS A 71 -20.29 10.25 5.04
N VAL A 72 -19.25 10.01 4.25
CA VAL A 72 -17.91 10.51 4.50
C VAL A 72 -17.62 11.75 3.65
N TYR A 73 -17.42 12.88 4.32
CA TYR A 73 -16.97 14.11 3.69
C TYR A 73 -15.48 14.29 3.90
N PHE A 74 -14.81 14.71 2.83
CA PHE A 74 -13.42 15.13 2.87
C PHE A 74 -13.36 16.65 2.98
N GLU A 75 -12.67 17.15 3.99
CA GLU A 75 -12.18 18.51 4.05
C GLU A 75 -10.72 18.50 3.60
N LEU A 76 -10.54 18.63 2.26
CA LEU A 76 -9.25 18.50 1.59
C LEU A 76 -8.52 19.84 1.58
N PRO A 77 -7.32 19.96 2.20
CA PRO A 77 -6.48 21.14 2.10
C PRO A 77 -6.17 21.49 0.64
N VAL A 78 -6.28 22.76 0.28
CA VAL A 78 -6.10 23.25 -1.11
C VAL A 78 -4.69 22.95 -1.63
N ASN A 79 -3.68 22.94 -0.74
CA ASN A 79 -2.29 22.62 -1.08
C ASN A 79 -2.05 21.14 -1.43
N LEU A 80 -3.03 20.25 -1.19
CA LEU A 80 -2.99 18.86 -1.59
C LEU A 80 -3.57 18.61 -3.00
N ILE A 81 -4.15 19.63 -3.62
CA ILE A 81 -4.58 19.54 -5.02
C ILE A 81 -3.35 19.32 -5.92
N ASN A 82 -3.45 18.38 -6.87
CA ASN A 82 -2.39 17.94 -7.78
C ASN A 82 -1.18 17.31 -7.08
N LYS A 83 -1.30 16.86 -5.82
CA LYS A 83 -0.26 16.07 -5.15
C LYS A 83 -0.52 14.58 -5.37
N ASP A 84 0.56 13.84 -5.63
CA ASP A 84 0.51 12.40 -5.83
C ASP A 84 0.15 11.67 -4.54
N MET A 85 -0.82 10.78 -4.63
CA MET A 85 -1.27 9.94 -3.53
C MET A 85 -1.45 8.50 -3.99
N LEU A 86 -1.42 7.56 -3.05
CA LEU A 86 -1.76 6.16 -3.29
C LEU A 86 -2.99 5.78 -2.49
N ILE A 87 -3.88 5.00 -3.10
CA ILE A 87 -4.97 4.32 -2.40
C ILE A 87 -4.66 2.83 -2.35
N GLY A 88 -4.52 2.30 -1.14
CA GLY A 88 -4.38 0.88 -0.87
C GLY A 88 -5.63 0.32 -0.20
N SER A 89 -6.01 -0.91 -0.56
CA SER A 89 -7.17 -1.61 0.00
C SER A 89 -6.73 -2.87 0.73
N THR A 90 -7.09 -2.99 2.00
CA THR A 90 -6.80 -4.15 2.85
C THR A 90 -8.11 -4.75 3.36
N VAL A 91 -8.21 -6.06 3.35
CA VAL A 91 -9.34 -6.80 3.93
C VAL A 91 -9.21 -6.79 5.46
N THR A 92 -10.16 -6.20 6.16
CA THR A 92 -10.18 -6.12 7.63
C THR A 92 -10.89 -7.31 8.26
N SER A 93 -12.08 -7.65 7.76
CA SER A 93 -12.85 -8.82 8.18
C SER A 93 -13.74 -9.33 7.04
N ILE A 94 -14.11 -10.59 7.08
CA ILE A 94 -14.93 -11.25 6.04
C ILE A 94 -15.86 -12.30 6.64
N SER A 95 -16.97 -12.54 5.97
CA SER A 95 -17.91 -13.60 6.31
C SER A 95 -17.59 -14.95 5.66
N ASP A 96 -16.73 -15.00 4.63
CA ASP A 96 -16.35 -16.22 3.89
C ASP A 96 -14.90 -16.12 3.36
N ASN A 97 -13.99 -16.90 3.97
CA ASN A 97 -12.56 -16.92 3.62
C ASN A 97 -12.25 -17.60 2.27
N GLY A 98 -13.23 -18.14 1.57
CA GLY A 98 -13.09 -18.62 0.20
C GLY A 98 -12.95 -17.48 -0.82
N ASN A 99 -13.34 -16.24 -0.49
CA ASN A 99 -13.26 -15.06 -1.35
C ASN A 99 -12.02 -14.20 -1.12
N ALA A 100 -11.49 -14.17 0.10
CA ALA A 100 -10.29 -13.44 0.49
C ALA A 100 -9.81 -13.94 1.87
N VAL A 101 -8.72 -13.41 2.38
CA VAL A 101 -8.27 -13.62 3.77
C VAL A 101 -8.07 -12.28 4.47
N VAL A 102 -8.23 -12.26 5.79
CA VAL A 102 -8.02 -11.05 6.60
C VAL A 102 -6.56 -10.58 6.46
N GLY A 103 -6.39 -9.29 6.25
CA GLY A 103 -5.10 -8.65 6.01
C GLY A 103 -4.65 -8.69 4.55
N SER A 104 -5.33 -9.44 3.66
CA SER A 104 -4.94 -9.51 2.24
C SER A 104 -5.18 -8.19 1.50
N LYS A 105 -4.44 -8.03 0.40
CA LYS A 105 -4.44 -6.89 -0.52
C LYS A 105 -4.99 -7.38 -1.87
N PRO A 106 -6.33 -7.47 -2.01
CA PRO A 106 -6.96 -8.13 -3.15
C PRO A 106 -6.80 -7.38 -4.48
N THR A 107 -6.44 -6.10 -4.43
CA THR A 107 -6.26 -5.24 -5.59
C THR A 107 -4.94 -4.48 -5.55
N ASP A 108 -4.45 -4.07 -6.72
CA ASP A 108 -3.27 -3.23 -6.85
C ASP A 108 -3.49 -1.84 -6.25
N LEU A 109 -2.39 -1.16 -5.91
CA LEU A 109 -2.41 0.24 -5.53
C LEU A 109 -2.96 1.13 -6.66
N LEU A 110 -3.76 2.11 -6.29
CA LEU A 110 -4.18 3.17 -7.20
C LEU A 110 -3.31 4.40 -6.98
N HIS A 111 -2.55 4.79 -8.00
CA HIS A 111 -1.86 6.09 -8.02
C HIS A 111 -2.87 7.15 -8.46
N VAL A 112 -3.13 8.13 -7.60
CA VAL A 112 -4.19 9.11 -7.78
C VAL A 112 -3.74 10.52 -7.47
N VAL A 113 -4.48 11.49 -8.04
CA VAL A 113 -4.40 12.92 -7.69
C VAL A 113 -5.81 13.48 -7.54
N PHE A 114 -5.97 14.43 -6.61
CA PHE A 114 -7.14 15.28 -6.59
C PHE A 114 -6.92 16.50 -7.49
N THR A 115 -7.81 16.70 -8.45
CA THR A 115 -7.87 17.91 -9.28
C THR A 115 -9.16 18.64 -9.03
N ARG A 116 -9.25 19.93 -9.39
CA ARG A 116 -10.50 20.69 -9.24
C ARG A 116 -10.79 21.58 -10.45
N ASN A 117 -12.05 21.83 -10.67
CA ASN A 117 -12.53 22.96 -11.45
C ASN A 117 -13.31 23.93 -10.53
N LYS A 118 -14.10 24.84 -11.10
CA LYS A 118 -14.85 25.84 -10.32
C LYS A 118 -15.89 25.25 -9.37
N THR A 119 -16.42 24.07 -9.66
CA THR A 119 -17.60 23.49 -8.98
C THR A 119 -17.40 22.08 -8.46
N HIS A 120 -16.36 21.36 -8.91
CA HIS A 120 -16.15 19.96 -8.57
C HIS A 120 -14.68 19.67 -8.26
N VAL A 121 -14.47 18.68 -7.40
CA VAL A 121 -13.20 18.00 -7.18
C VAL A 121 -13.24 16.64 -7.88
N GLN A 122 -12.22 16.34 -8.68
CA GLN A 122 -12.07 15.04 -9.34
C GLN A 122 -10.97 14.22 -8.66
N LEU A 123 -11.26 12.97 -8.37
CA LEU A 123 -10.25 11.96 -8.10
C LEU A 123 -9.83 11.35 -9.44
N ARG A 124 -8.55 11.46 -9.81
CA ARG A 124 -8.04 10.95 -11.08
C ARG A 124 -6.98 9.88 -10.83
N GLN A 125 -7.03 8.81 -11.62
CA GLN A 125 -5.95 7.83 -11.68
C GLN A 125 -4.83 8.38 -12.56
N VAL A 126 -3.61 8.39 -12.03
CA VAL A 126 -2.42 8.81 -12.77
C VAL A 126 -1.91 7.64 -13.62
N ASN A 127 -1.60 7.89 -14.89
CA ASN A 127 -0.87 6.96 -15.72
C ASN A 127 0.63 7.24 -15.57
N THR A 128 1.37 6.23 -15.23
CA THR A 128 2.82 6.30 -15.00
C THR A 128 3.60 5.37 -15.92
N ASP A 129 3.01 4.85 -17.00
CA ASP A 129 3.63 3.89 -17.90
C ASP A 129 4.80 4.50 -18.69
N TYR A 130 4.76 5.82 -18.91
CA TYR A 130 5.74 6.53 -19.72
C TYR A 130 6.54 7.53 -18.91
N ILE A 131 7.80 7.69 -19.28
CA ILE A 131 8.71 8.71 -18.77
C ILE A 131 9.45 9.40 -19.91
N THR A 132 9.85 10.66 -19.69
CA THR A 132 10.71 11.39 -20.61
C THR A 132 11.60 12.36 -19.84
N GLY A 133 12.79 12.66 -20.36
CA GLY A 133 13.66 13.74 -19.90
C GLY A 133 13.53 15.02 -20.72
N ASN A 134 12.69 15.03 -21.76
CA ASN A 134 12.50 16.16 -22.67
C ASN A 134 11.21 16.90 -22.36
N THR A 135 11.29 18.23 -22.13
CA THR A 135 10.15 19.06 -21.73
C THR A 135 9.05 19.15 -22.79
N GLN A 136 9.39 19.13 -24.08
CA GLN A 136 8.40 19.19 -25.16
C GLN A 136 7.64 17.87 -25.28
N ILE A 137 8.35 16.75 -25.19
CA ILE A 137 7.75 15.42 -25.17
C ILE A 137 6.87 15.26 -23.92
N ASP A 138 7.32 15.78 -22.76
CA ASP A 138 6.55 15.75 -21.52
C ASP A 138 5.20 16.49 -21.62
N GLU A 139 5.17 17.64 -22.32
CA GLU A 139 3.91 18.34 -22.57
C GLU A 139 2.97 17.53 -23.47
N ALA A 140 3.48 16.91 -24.52
CA ALA A 140 2.71 16.05 -25.40
C ALA A 140 2.22 14.79 -24.66
N LEU A 141 3.10 14.21 -23.84
CA LEU A 141 2.77 13.04 -23.01
C LEU A 141 1.64 13.33 -22.01
N ARG A 142 1.70 14.46 -21.29
CA ARG A 142 0.64 14.90 -20.38
C ARG A 142 -0.73 15.03 -21.06
N LYS A 143 -0.77 15.44 -22.32
CA LYS A 143 -2.01 15.52 -23.11
C LYS A 143 -2.50 14.14 -23.55
N SER A 144 -1.60 13.21 -23.81
CA SER A 144 -1.89 11.84 -24.27
C SER A 144 -2.21 10.87 -23.12
N THR A 145 -1.74 11.15 -21.92
CA THR A 145 -1.90 10.34 -20.70
C THR A 145 -2.66 11.08 -19.60
N LEU A 146 -3.63 11.90 -20.00
CA LEU A 146 -4.49 12.61 -19.04
C LEU A 146 -5.11 11.60 -18.06
N GLY A 147 -4.94 11.83 -16.75
CA GLY A 147 -5.44 10.93 -15.72
C GLY A 147 -6.95 10.70 -15.83
N ALA A 148 -7.35 9.42 -15.84
CA ALA A 148 -8.76 9.03 -15.92
C ALA A 148 -9.52 9.46 -14.66
N ILE A 149 -10.72 10.03 -14.84
CA ILE A 149 -11.57 10.43 -13.71
C ILE A 149 -12.19 9.15 -13.11
N LEU A 150 -11.84 8.86 -11.85
CA LEU A 150 -12.45 7.81 -11.05
C LEU A 150 -13.71 8.29 -10.33
N SER A 151 -13.73 9.56 -9.93
CA SER A 151 -14.85 10.19 -9.23
C SER A 151 -14.87 11.69 -9.51
N ASN A 152 -16.07 12.29 -9.58
CA ASN A 152 -16.28 13.73 -9.79
C ASN A 152 -17.32 14.23 -8.80
N GLN A 153 -16.87 14.89 -7.73
CA GLN A 153 -17.67 15.27 -6.58
C GLN A 153 -17.92 16.78 -6.55
N LYS A 154 -19.17 17.19 -6.33
CA LYS A 154 -19.54 18.60 -6.19
C LYS A 154 -18.93 19.19 -4.92
N ILE A 155 -18.34 20.37 -5.02
CA ILE A 155 -17.90 21.16 -3.87
C ILE A 155 -19.16 21.57 -3.08
N GLN A 156 -19.22 21.15 -1.80
CA GLN A 156 -20.32 21.45 -0.90
C GLN A 156 -20.08 22.76 -0.15
N ALA A 157 -18.85 22.98 0.29
CA ALA A 157 -18.44 24.16 1.02
C ALA A 157 -16.92 24.37 0.92
N TYR A 158 -16.47 25.52 1.36
CA TYR A 158 -15.10 25.76 1.80
C TYR A 158 -15.12 25.87 3.32
N ASN A 159 -14.06 25.46 4.01
CA ASN A 159 -13.94 25.72 5.44
C ASN A 159 -13.88 27.22 5.73
N ASN A 160 -14.04 27.61 6.99
CA ASN A 160 -14.28 29.02 7.35
C ASN A 160 -13.13 29.98 7.00
N ASP A 161 -11.90 29.46 6.82
CA ASP A 161 -10.72 30.22 6.39
C ASP A 161 -10.37 30.02 4.90
N SER A 162 -11.17 29.23 4.17
CA SER A 162 -10.99 28.91 2.75
C SER A 162 -9.68 28.18 2.41
N THR A 163 -9.06 27.53 3.39
CA THR A 163 -7.83 26.74 3.20
C THR A 163 -8.10 25.30 2.77
N ALA A 164 -9.35 24.83 2.89
CA ALA A 164 -9.77 23.50 2.51
C ALA A 164 -11.13 23.48 1.80
N ILE A 165 -11.32 22.44 0.98
CA ILE A 165 -12.52 22.20 0.17
C ILE A 165 -13.27 21.01 0.74
N VAL A 166 -14.58 21.13 0.94
CA VAL A 166 -15.45 20.08 1.46
C VAL A 166 -16.29 19.46 0.36
N PHE A 167 -16.27 18.14 0.25
CA PHE A 167 -17.05 17.35 -0.72
C PHE A 167 -17.33 15.94 -0.22
N ASP A 168 -18.40 15.31 -0.72
CA ASP A 168 -18.84 13.96 -0.35
C ASP A 168 -18.06 12.90 -1.14
N MET A 169 -17.34 12.02 -0.44
CA MET A 169 -16.58 10.91 -1.04
C MET A 169 -17.23 9.53 -0.84
N SER A 170 -18.42 9.48 -0.29
CA SER A 170 -19.08 8.21 0.09
C SER A 170 -19.18 7.23 -1.07
N SER A 171 -19.53 7.70 -2.27
CA SER A 171 -19.69 6.85 -3.46
C SER A 171 -18.41 6.11 -3.88
N VAL A 172 -17.23 6.63 -3.52
CA VAL A 172 -15.94 5.97 -3.79
C VAL A 172 -15.75 4.75 -2.88
N PHE A 173 -16.21 4.84 -1.63
CA PHE A 173 -15.99 3.83 -0.60
C PHE A 173 -17.18 2.89 -0.38
N LEU A 174 -18.37 3.25 -0.88
CA LEU A 174 -19.63 2.48 -0.81
C LEU A 174 -20.12 2.00 -2.18
N GLY A 175 -19.29 2.09 -3.23
CA GLY A 175 -19.65 1.60 -4.57
C GLY A 175 -19.03 0.25 -4.89
N ASP A 176 -19.58 -0.43 -5.92
CA ASP A 176 -18.96 -1.61 -6.51
C ASP A 176 -17.75 -1.21 -7.37
N ASN A 177 -16.71 -0.73 -6.71
CA ASN A 177 -15.48 -0.33 -7.38
C ASN A 177 -14.55 -1.53 -7.54
N LYS A 178 -14.47 -2.09 -8.75
CA LYS A 178 -13.62 -3.26 -9.05
C LYS A 178 -12.14 -3.04 -8.76
N LYS A 179 -11.66 -1.80 -8.76
CA LYS A 179 -10.28 -1.43 -8.39
C LYS A 179 -10.03 -1.41 -6.88
N MET A 180 -11.08 -1.52 -6.07
CA MET A 180 -11.03 -1.57 -4.61
C MET A 180 -11.91 -2.72 -4.07
N SER A 181 -12.11 -3.76 -4.87
CA SER A 181 -12.93 -4.93 -4.59
C SER A 181 -12.37 -5.74 -3.41
N PRO A 182 -13.22 -6.34 -2.56
CA PRO A 182 -12.79 -7.28 -1.52
C PRO A 182 -12.42 -8.67 -2.06
N PHE A 183 -12.72 -8.96 -3.31
CA PHE A 183 -12.56 -10.29 -3.90
C PHE A 183 -11.15 -10.52 -4.40
N ASP A 184 -10.43 -11.46 -3.77
CA ASP A 184 -9.07 -11.81 -4.15
C ASP A 184 -9.06 -12.86 -5.28
N ARG A 185 -8.21 -12.65 -6.28
CA ARG A 185 -8.00 -13.60 -7.39
C ARG A 185 -7.24 -14.85 -6.94
N ASN A 186 -6.42 -14.72 -5.89
CA ASN A 186 -5.63 -15.82 -5.33
C ASN A 186 -6.37 -16.59 -4.22
N SER A 187 -7.66 -16.27 -3.98
CA SER A 187 -8.51 -16.98 -3.03
C SER A 187 -9.00 -18.32 -3.58
N ILE A 188 -9.59 -19.14 -2.72
CA ILE A 188 -10.15 -20.45 -3.10
C ILE A 188 -11.14 -20.31 -4.27
N TYR A 189 -12.03 -19.32 -4.22
CA TYR A 189 -13.01 -19.10 -5.30
C TYR A 189 -12.48 -18.24 -6.45
N GLY A 190 -11.31 -17.61 -6.30
CA GLY A 190 -10.68 -16.79 -7.33
C GLY A 190 -10.21 -17.57 -8.55
N MET A 191 -10.03 -18.90 -8.43
CA MET A 191 -9.66 -19.80 -9.52
C MET A 191 -10.86 -20.25 -10.38
N TYR A 192 -12.08 -19.87 -10.02
CA TYR A 192 -13.33 -20.22 -10.68
C TYR A 192 -13.97 -19.01 -11.33
N ASN A 193 -14.99 -19.23 -12.17
CA ASN A 193 -15.82 -18.16 -12.69
C ASN A 193 -16.74 -17.66 -11.56
N ARG A 194 -16.45 -16.47 -11.05
CA ARG A 194 -17.22 -15.84 -9.99
C ARG A 194 -17.96 -14.61 -10.52
N THR A 195 -19.22 -14.48 -10.12
CA THR A 195 -20.05 -13.29 -10.34
C THR A 195 -20.45 -12.69 -9.01
N GLU A 196 -20.37 -11.37 -8.89
CA GLU A 196 -20.66 -10.64 -7.67
C GLU A 196 -21.73 -9.59 -7.92
N ASN A 197 -22.70 -9.48 -7.01
CA ASN A 197 -23.75 -8.46 -7.03
C ASN A 197 -23.68 -7.65 -5.74
N TYR A 198 -23.33 -6.37 -5.86
CA TYR A 198 -23.22 -5.44 -4.75
C TYR A 198 -24.59 -5.11 -4.14
N GLN A 199 -24.68 -5.08 -2.80
CA GLN A 199 -25.88 -4.78 -2.04
C GLN A 199 -25.70 -3.42 -1.33
N SER A 200 -26.12 -2.33 -1.97
CA SER A 200 -25.95 -0.97 -1.46
C SER A 200 -26.62 -0.74 -0.11
N ASP A 201 -27.81 -1.32 0.08
CA ASP A 201 -28.64 -1.13 1.27
C ASP A 201 -28.08 -1.83 2.52
N CYS A 202 -27.17 -2.79 2.29
CA CYS A 202 -26.49 -3.54 3.35
C CYS A 202 -25.03 -3.06 3.55
N SER A 203 -24.63 -1.96 2.90
CA SER A 203 -23.26 -1.46 2.92
C SER A 203 -23.18 -0.08 3.57
N TYR A 204 -22.15 0.16 4.40
CA TYR A 204 -21.99 1.41 5.13
C TYR A 204 -20.52 1.71 5.47
N ILE A 205 -20.22 2.98 5.79
CA ILE A 205 -18.92 3.39 6.36
C ILE A 205 -18.95 3.07 7.86
N SER A 206 -18.02 2.22 8.32
CA SER A 206 -17.95 1.79 9.72
C SER A 206 -16.98 2.62 10.56
N GLN A 207 -15.94 3.21 9.97
CA GLN A 207 -14.93 3.98 10.69
C GLN A 207 -14.17 4.94 9.79
N ILE A 208 -13.76 6.07 10.34
CA ILE A 208 -12.81 6.99 9.74
C ILE A 208 -11.63 7.22 10.68
N LYS A 209 -10.40 7.27 10.14
CA LYS A 209 -9.19 7.66 10.86
C LYS A 209 -8.36 8.60 9.99
N ALA A 210 -7.70 9.57 10.61
CA ALA A 210 -6.79 10.48 9.91
C ALA A 210 -5.48 10.59 10.67
N PHE A 211 -4.37 10.53 9.95
CA PHE A 211 -3.00 10.59 10.45
C PHE A 211 -2.26 11.73 9.75
N LYS A 212 -1.04 12.01 10.18
CA LYS A 212 -0.24 13.11 9.62
C LYS A 212 0.06 12.95 8.13
N ASP A 213 0.23 11.73 7.65
CA ASP A 213 0.70 11.36 6.30
C ASP A 213 -0.30 10.53 5.49
N ASN A 214 -1.41 10.10 6.11
CA ASN A 214 -2.44 9.31 5.46
C ASN A 214 -3.81 9.46 6.15
N VAL A 215 -4.85 8.94 5.49
CA VAL A 215 -6.18 8.74 6.07
C VAL A 215 -6.66 7.33 5.77
N SER A 216 -7.51 6.77 6.63
CA SER A 216 -8.14 5.46 6.46
C SER A 216 -9.64 5.55 6.57
N ILE A 217 -10.34 4.95 5.62
CA ILE A 217 -11.79 4.80 5.59
C ILE A 217 -12.11 3.30 5.63
N LYS A 218 -12.83 2.86 6.64
CA LYS A 218 -13.29 1.49 6.76
C LYS A 218 -14.75 1.40 6.32
N SER A 219 -15.02 0.48 5.38
CA SER A 219 -16.36 0.25 4.85
C SER A 219 -16.75 -1.21 5.04
N CYS A 220 -17.95 -1.44 5.50
CA CYS A 220 -18.63 -2.73 5.45
C CYS A 220 -19.34 -2.84 4.10
N LEU A 221 -18.96 -3.78 3.26
CA LEU A 221 -19.50 -4.00 1.92
C LEU A 221 -20.18 -5.35 1.84
N SER A 222 -21.41 -5.37 1.38
CA SER A 222 -22.20 -6.57 1.24
C SER A 222 -22.45 -6.91 -0.22
N TYR A 223 -22.44 -8.20 -0.52
CA TYR A 223 -22.63 -8.77 -1.85
C TYR A 223 -23.47 -10.05 -1.76
N THR A 224 -24.01 -10.47 -2.89
CA THR A 224 -24.28 -11.89 -3.17
C THR A 224 -23.30 -12.35 -4.25
N PHE A 225 -22.84 -13.59 -4.16
CA PHE A 225 -21.93 -14.13 -5.19
C PHE A 225 -22.32 -15.55 -5.61
N SER A 226 -21.98 -15.87 -6.85
CA SER A 226 -22.14 -17.20 -7.43
C SER A 226 -20.81 -17.66 -8.02
N VAL A 227 -20.53 -18.96 -7.94
CA VAL A 227 -19.31 -19.58 -8.46
C VAL A 227 -19.69 -20.74 -9.38
N SER A 228 -19.07 -20.80 -10.55
CA SER A 228 -19.17 -21.91 -11.49
C SER A 228 -17.80 -22.40 -11.95
N ASN A 229 -17.71 -23.67 -12.32
CA ASN A 229 -16.50 -24.21 -12.91
C ASN A 229 -16.33 -23.75 -14.38
N SER A 230 -15.24 -24.16 -15.01
CA SER A 230 -14.92 -23.82 -16.41
C SER A 230 -15.94 -24.36 -17.42
N GLN A 231 -16.73 -25.40 -17.06
CA GLN A 231 -17.78 -25.99 -17.89
C GLN A 231 -19.17 -25.37 -17.61
N GLY A 232 -19.25 -24.35 -16.74
CA GLY A 232 -20.50 -23.67 -16.41
C GLY A 232 -21.34 -24.37 -15.33
N ALA A 233 -20.87 -25.47 -14.74
CA ALA A 233 -21.59 -26.12 -13.64
C ALA A 233 -21.55 -25.24 -12.38
N SER A 234 -22.72 -24.96 -11.80
CA SER A 234 -22.84 -24.15 -10.59
C SER A 234 -22.29 -24.90 -9.38
N LEU A 235 -21.35 -24.26 -8.67
CA LEU A 235 -20.77 -24.74 -7.42
C LEU A 235 -21.39 -24.01 -6.22
N ILE A 236 -21.65 -22.72 -6.38
CA ILE A 236 -22.27 -21.84 -5.39
C ILE A 236 -23.24 -20.93 -6.11
N LYS A 237 -24.43 -20.72 -5.54
CA LYS A 237 -25.46 -19.85 -6.10
C LYS A 237 -25.92 -18.84 -5.04
N ASP A 238 -25.89 -17.56 -5.42
CA ASP A 238 -26.44 -16.40 -4.67
C ASP A 238 -26.10 -16.40 -3.18
N ARG A 239 -24.87 -16.81 -2.83
CA ARG A 239 -24.43 -16.83 -1.42
C ARG A 239 -24.18 -15.43 -0.92
N PRO A 240 -24.69 -15.03 0.24
CA PRO A 240 -24.36 -13.75 0.87
C PRO A 240 -22.86 -13.70 1.25
N PHE A 241 -22.24 -12.53 1.06
CA PHE A 241 -20.87 -12.25 1.44
C PHE A 241 -20.76 -10.81 1.96
N THR A 242 -20.13 -10.65 3.10
CA THR A 242 -19.83 -9.33 3.68
C THR A 242 -18.33 -9.22 3.95
N ALA A 243 -17.73 -8.10 3.58
CA ALA A 243 -16.35 -7.78 3.86
C ALA A 243 -16.22 -6.37 4.46
N GLU A 244 -15.50 -6.23 5.55
CA GLU A 244 -14.96 -4.94 5.96
C GLU A 244 -13.64 -4.70 5.24
N MET A 245 -13.51 -3.51 4.65
CA MET A 245 -12.34 -3.10 3.91
C MET A 245 -11.80 -1.78 4.46
N THR A 246 -10.52 -1.75 4.79
CA THR A 246 -9.80 -0.51 5.08
C THR A 246 -9.15 0.01 3.80
N ARG A 247 -9.53 1.22 3.38
CA ARG A 247 -8.89 1.95 2.28
C ARG A 247 -8.08 3.08 2.87
N SER A 248 -6.77 3.02 2.66
CA SER A 248 -5.85 4.07 3.10
C SER A 248 -5.47 4.96 1.92
N ILE A 249 -5.51 6.28 2.11
CA ILE A 249 -5.01 7.26 1.15
C ILE A 249 -3.75 7.86 1.74
N MET A 250 -2.60 7.63 1.12
CA MET A 250 -1.29 8.08 1.57
C MET A 250 -0.74 9.15 0.63
N LEU A 251 -0.22 10.24 1.20
CA LEU A 251 0.51 11.25 0.45
C LEU A 251 1.91 10.73 0.09
N LEU A 252 2.28 10.79 -1.19
CA LEU A 252 3.61 10.45 -1.64
C LEU A 252 4.60 11.60 -1.41
N LYS A 253 5.89 11.25 -1.25
CA LYS A 253 6.97 12.24 -1.22
C LYS A 253 6.93 13.08 -2.49
N GLU A 254 7.09 14.39 -2.36
CA GLU A 254 7.11 15.30 -3.52
C GLU A 254 8.23 14.93 -4.50
N LYS A 255 9.41 14.65 -3.97
CA LYS A 255 10.53 14.12 -4.74
C LYS A 255 10.59 12.60 -4.55
N PRO A 256 10.32 11.81 -5.61
CA PRO A 256 10.42 10.35 -5.54
C PRO A 256 11.81 9.89 -5.11
N TYR A 257 11.87 8.70 -4.53
CA TYR A 257 13.13 8.02 -4.24
C TYR A 257 13.93 7.83 -5.54
N ARG A 258 15.26 7.98 -5.48
CA ARG A 258 16.14 7.76 -6.64
C ARG A 258 16.05 6.31 -7.10
N PRO A 259 15.50 6.02 -8.29
CA PRO A 259 15.37 4.65 -8.78
C PRO A 259 16.74 3.99 -8.95
N ARG A 260 16.80 2.67 -8.75
CA ARG A 260 17.91 1.83 -9.20
C ARG A 260 17.44 1.06 -10.42
N MET A 261 18.21 1.15 -11.51
CA MET A 261 17.92 0.38 -12.72
C MET A 261 18.00 -1.11 -12.40
N ALA A 262 16.94 -1.86 -12.70
CA ALA A 262 16.97 -3.31 -12.57
C ALA A 262 17.78 -3.94 -13.70
N ASP A 263 18.44 -5.05 -13.39
CA ASP A 263 19.15 -5.88 -14.36
C ASP A 263 18.45 -7.26 -14.40
N TYR A 264 18.07 -7.73 -15.59
CA TYR A 264 17.36 -9.00 -15.77
C TYR A 264 18.13 -10.23 -15.27
N ARG A 265 19.44 -10.10 -15.05
CA ARG A 265 20.30 -11.15 -14.48
C ARG A 265 20.19 -11.23 -12.96
N ILE A 266 19.59 -10.22 -12.34
CA ILE A 266 19.43 -10.13 -10.89
C ILE A 266 17.99 -10.39 -10.56
N GLY A 267 17.74 -11.35 -9.65
CA GLY A 267 16.39 -11.76 -9.25
C GLY A 267 15.71 -10.75 -8.32
N VAL A 268 15.38 -9.56 -8.84
CA VAL A 268 14.65 -8.51 -8.13
C VAL A 268 13.32 -8.20 -8.81
N PHE A 269 12.26 -7.95 -8.04
CA PHE A 269 11.04 -7.39 -8.58
C PHE A 269 11.30 -5.99 -9.13
N PHE A 270 10.53 -5.59 -10.11
CA PHE A 270 10.73 -4.30 -10.77
C PHE A 270 9.43 -3.61 -11.14
N THR A 271 9.50 -2.29 -11.28
CA THR A 271 8.47 -1.43 -11.84
C THR A 271 8.88 -1.02 -13.25
N GLY A 272 8.11 -1.46 -14.25
CA GLY A 272 8.38 -1.19 -15.67
C GLY A 272 7.87 0.17 -16.12
N ARG A 273 8.60 0.79 -17.07
CA ARG A 273 8.27 2.05 -17.73
C ARG A 273 8.70 2.01 -19.18
N GLU A 274 8.09 2.85 -20.01
CA GLU A 274 8.53 3.13 -21.38
C GLU A 274 9.16 4.52 -21.42
N GLN A 275 10.42 4.60 -21.80
CA GLN A 275 11.13 5.86 -21.93
C GLN A 275 11.00 6.43 -23.35
N LEU A 276 10.54 7.67 -23.43
CA LEU A 276 10.49 8.47 -24.64
C LEU A 276 11.68 9.44 -24.63
N GLY A 277 12.64 9.24 -25.55
CA GLY A 277 13.87 10.03 -25.62
C GLY A 277 13.95 10.89 -26.88
N GLU A 278 14.52 12.10 -26.76
CA GLU A 278 14.88 12.91 -27.91
C GLU A 278 16.02 12.22 -28.67
N GLY A 279 15.85 12.04 -29.99
CA GLY A 279 16.82 11.33 -30.83
C GLY A 279 16.75 9.79 -30.75
N ALA A 280 15.95 9.22 -29.86
CA ALA A 280 15.66 7.79 -29.89
C ALA A 280 14.72 7.47 -31.04
N LYS A 281 15.06 6.46 -31.84
CA LYS A 281 14.23 6.02 -32.97
C LYS A 281 12.95 5.31 -32.52
N THR A 282 12.95 4.80 -31.27
CA THR A 282 11.85 4.04 -30.66
C THR A 282 11.78 4.33 -29.17
N THR A 283 10.65 3.99 -28.53
CA THR A 283 10.59 3.89 -27.07
C THR A 283 11.50 2.77 -26.58
N ALA A 284 12.01 2.90 -25.37
CA ALA A 284 12.84 1.88 -24.72
C ALA A 284 12.23 1.51 -23.35
N PRO A 285 12.10 0.21 -23.03
CA PRO A 285 11.67 -0.19 -21.71
C PRO A 285 12.75 0.15 -20.67
N VAL A 286 12.28 0.64 -19.53
CA VAL A 286 13.11 0.95 -18.36
C VAL A 286 12.52 0.25 -17.16
N TYR A 287 13.34 -0.43 -16.38
CA TYR A 287 12.91 -1.19 -15.22
C TYR A 287 13.59 -0.66 -13.97
N TYR A 288 12.81 -0.32 -12.94
CA TYR A 288 13.29 0.11 -11.64
C TYR A 288 13.18 -1.03 -10.65
N ALA A 289 14.29 -1.42 -10.01
CA ALA A 289 14.30 -2.44 -8.96
C ALA A 289 13.41 -1.99 -7.79
N ASN A 290 12.49 -2.86 -7.38
CA ASN A 290 11.65 -2.61 -6.22
C ASN A 290 12.49 -2.81 -4.95
N ARG A 291 12.63 -1.76 -4.13
CA ARG A 291 13.45 -1.79 -2.91
C ARG A 291 13.02 -0.74 -1.90
N TRP A 292 13.34 -0.98 -0.63
CA TRP A 292 13.16 0.00 0.43
C TRP A 292 14.17 1.14 0.32
N ASP A 293 13.77 2.34 0.78
CA ASP A 293 14.67 3.50 0.91
C ASP A 293 15.54 3.33 2.17
N ILE A 294 16.66 2.64 2.04
CA ILE A 294 17.64 2.42 3.10
C ILE A 294 18.80 3.35 2.92
N GLN A 295 18.90 4.35 3.78
CA GLN A 295 19.97 5.33 3.82
C GLN A 295 20.68 5.29 5.17
N PRO A 296 22.00 5.48 5.26
CA PRO A 296 22.71 5.53 6.53
C PRO A 296 22.24 6.73 7.38
N SER A 297 21.97 6.49 8.67
CA SER A 297 21.66 7.57 9.60
C SER A 297 22.84 8.51 9.87
N ASP A 298 24.07 8.00 9.71
CA ASP A 298 25.33 8.75 9.74
C ASP A 298 26.17 8.35 8.53
N THR A 299 26.13 9.17 7.48
CA THR A 299 26.86 8.92 6.24
C THR A 299 28.38 9.00 6.45
N ALA A 300 28.86 9.86 7.36
CA ALA A 300 30.31 9.99 7.59
C ALA A 300 30.87 8.74 8.31
N ALA A 301 30.16 8.22 9.31
CA ALA A 301 30.51 6.97 9.98
C ALA A 301 30.45 5.78 8.98
N TYR A 302 29.40 5.73 8.16
CA TYR A 302 29.26 4.69 7.12
C TYR A 302 30.45 4.67 6.17
N LEU A 303 30.87 5.85 5.67
CA LEU A 303 32.02 5.99 4.76
C LEU A 303 33.34 5.63 5.41
N ARG A 304 33.46 5.71 6.75
CA ARG A 304 34.62 5.19 7.51
C ARG A 304 34.60 3.68 7.70
N GLY A 305 33.54 2.98 7.25
CA GLY A 305 33.37 1.52 7.40
C GLY A 305 32.73 1.11 8.73
N GLU A 306 32.18 2.04 9.49
CA GLU A 306 31.43 1.74 10.72
C GLU A 306 30.03 1.21 10.39
N LYS A 307 29.52 0.24 11.18
CA LYS A 307 28.13 -0.20 11.04
C LYS A 307 27.18 0.83 11.62
N VAL A 308 26.29 1.36 10.79
CA VAL A 308 25.30 2.38 11.17
C VAL A 308 23.86 1.86 11.05
N LYS A 309 22.93 2.46 11.78
CA LYS A 309 21.50 2.20 11.60
C LYS A 309 21.01 2.87 10.31
N PRO A 310 19.94 2.38 9.69
CA PRO A 310 19.26 3.13 8.63
C PRO A 310 18.53 4.35 9.22
N THR A 311 18.30 5.36 8.39
CA THR A 311 17.45 6.52 8.75
C THR A 311 16.02 6.09 9.13
N LYS A 312 15.53 5.01 8.53
CA LYS A 312 14.23 4.39 8.81
C LYS A 312 14.37 2.88 8.78
N GLN A 313 13.98 2.21 9.88
CA GLN A 313 13.91 0.76 9.97
C GLN A 313 12.74 0.22 9.13
N ILE A 314 12.91 -0.97 8.56
CA ILE A 314 11.83 -1.80 8.04
C ILE A 314 11.26 -2.59 9.22
N VAL A 315 10.05 -2.25 9.65
CA VAL A 315 9.42 -2.89 10.81
C VAL A 315 8.29 -3.79 10.33
N PHE A 316 8.34 -5.07 10.67
CA PHE A 316 7.23 -6.00 10.51
C PHE A 316 6.56 -6.25 11.85
N TYR A 317 5.26 -6.01 11.91
CA TYR A 317 4.44 -6.27 13.07
C TYR A 317 3.85 -7.68 12.98
N ILE A 318 4.10 -8.50 14.00
CA ILE A 318 3.64 -9.90 14.07
C ILE A 318 2.27 -9.92 14.73
N ASP A 319 1.31 -10.54 14.06
CA ASP A 319 -0.06 -10.69 14.51
C ASP A 319 -0.11 -11.46 15.85
N ASN A 320 -0.78 -10.87 16.84
CA ASN A 320 -0.89 -11.45 18.18
C ASN A 320 -1.68 -12.76 18.21
N THR A 321 -2.45 -13.07 17.16
CA THR A 321 -3.25 -14.29 17.04
C THR A 321 -2.44 -15.53 16.66
N PHE A 322 -1.15 -15.40 16.32
CA PHE A 322 -0.28 -16.56 16.15
C PHE A 322 -0.15 -17.38 17.44
N PRO A 323 -0.12 -18.72 17.35
CA PRO A 323 0.23 -19.57 18.49
C PRO A 323 1.57 -19.16 19.11
N GLU A 324 1.62 -19.02 20.44
CA GLU A 324 2.81 -18.51 21.16
C GLU A 324 4.08 -19.29 20.84
N LYS A 325 3.99 -20.61 20.68
CA LYS A 325 5.13 -21.49 20.37
C LYS A 325 5.81 -21.16 19.04
N TRP A 326 5.11 -20.51 18.09
CA TRP A 326 5.67 -20.14 16.78
C TRP A 326 6.30 -18.75 16.76
N LYS A 327 5.90 -17.83 17.66
CA LYS A 327 6.37 -16.44 17.65
C LYS A 327 7.90 -16.27 17.70
N PRO A 328 8.67 -17.05 18.48
CA PRO A 328 10.13 -16.96 18.43
C PRO A 328 10.71 -17.21 17.04
N TYR A 329 10.25 -18.25 16.36
CA TYR A 329 10.70 -18.59 15.00
C TYR A 329 10.28 -17.53 13.98
N LEU A 330 9.09 -16.93 14.15
CA LEU A 330 8.62 -15.83 13.30
C LEU A 330 9.49 -14.58 13.49
N ARG A 331 9.81 -14.19 14.73
CA ARG A 331 10.69 -13.05 14.98
C ARG A 331 12.08 -13.27 14.36
N GLU A 332 12.63 -14.46 14.52
CA GLU A 332 13.91 -14.81 13.92
C GLU A 332 13.83 -14.82 12.39
N GLY A 333 12.76 -15.36 11.79
CA GLY A 333 12.54 -15.37 10.36
C GLY A 333 12.54 -13.96 9.74
N VAL A 334 12.07 -12.96 10.48
CA VAL A 334 12.13 -11.54 10.09
C VAL A 334 13.53 -10.98 10.30
N THR A 335 14.11 -11.13 11.49
CA THR A 335 15.28 -10.34 11.91
C THR A 335 16.60 -10.89 11.42
N GLN A 336 16.69 -12.18 11.04
CA GLN A 336 17.94 -12.80 10.57
C GLN A 336 18.51 -12.12 9.30
N TRP A 337 17.69 -11.42 8.49
CA TRP A 337 18.15 -10.65 7.34
C TRP A 337 19.16 -9.56 7.72
N ASN A 338 19.20 -9.11 8.98
CA ASN A 338 20.20 -8.16 9.45
C ASN A 338 21.64 -8.68 9.29
N GLU A 339 21.86 -10.02 9.35
CA GLU A 339 23.18 -10.62 9.12
C GLU A 339 23.77 -10.21 7.74
N LEU A 340 22.90 -10.10 6.74
CA LEU A 340 23.30 -9.70 5.39
C LEU A 340 23.44 -8.18 5.25
N PHE A 341 22.59 -7.40 5.91
CA PHE A 341 22.72 -5.96 5.96
C PHE A 341 24.00 -5.52 6.70
N GLU A 342 24.45 -6.27 7.70
CA GLU A 342 25.71 -6.01 8.38
C GLU A 342 26.93 -6.13 7.46
N GLN A 343 26.89 -6.99 6.47
CA GLN A 343 27.97 -7.16 5.50
C GLN A 343 28.13 -5.94 4.58
N ILE A 344 27.12 -5.09 4.49
CA ILE A 344 27.13 -3.85 3.71
C ILE A 344 27.15 -2.58 4.58
N GLY A 345 27.54 -2.72 5.87
CA GLY A 345 27.76 -1.58 6.78
C GLY A 345 26.53 -1.09 7.54
N PHE A 346 25.41 -1.81 7.49
CA PHE A 346 24.23 -1.47 8.27
C PHE A 346 24.04 -2.38 9.49
N LYS A 347 23.36 -1.89 10.51
CA LYS A 347 22.85 -2.67 11.65
C LYS A 347 21.40 -2.32 11.92
N ASP A 348 20.63 -3.27 12.47
CA ASP A 348 19.24 -3.07 12.86
C ASP A 348 18.34 -2.54 11.73
N VAL A 349 18.48 -3.07 10.51
CA VAL A 349 17.70 -2.63 9.34
C VAL A 349 16.28 -3.15 9.41
N VAL A 350 16.12 -4.45 9.73
CA VAL A 350 14.83 -5.12 9.79
C VAL A 350 14.49 -5.43 11.25
N ALA A 351 13.28 -5.07 11.68
CA ALA A 351 12.80 -5.32 13.04
C ALA A 351 11.47 -6.07 13.02
N ALA A 352 11.30 -6.97 14.00
CA ALA A 352 10.04 -7.64 14.32
C ALA A 352 9.48 -7.07 15.62
N LYS A 353 8.20 -6.69 15.61
CA LYS A 353 7.46 -6.22 16.79
C LYS A 353 6.11 -6.93 16.86
N ASP A 354 5.58 -7.15 18.05
CA ASP A 354 4.21 -7.61 18.19
C ASP A 354 3.22 -6.47 17.89
N PHE A 355 1.97 -6.78 17.57
CA PHE A 355 0.93 -5.76 17.45
C PHE A 355 0.80 -5.02 18.77
N PRO A 356 0.95 -3.66 18.78
CA PRO A 356 0.74 -2.88 19.99
C PRO A 356 -0.70 -3.04 20.51
N THR A 357 -0.85 -3.16 21.80
CA THR A 357 -2.15 -3.26 22.49
C THR A 357 -2.63 -1.93 23.06
N ASP A 358 -1.72 -0.97 23.19
CA ASP A 358 -1.89 0.32 23.85
C ASP A 358 -1.66 1.54 22.93
N ASP A 359 -1.39 1.32 21.64
CA ASP A 359 -1.24 2.38 20.64
C ASP A 359 -2.56 2.61 19.88
N PRO A 360 -3.31 3.68 20.16
CA PRO A 360 -4.58 3.97 19.49
C PRO A 360 -4.43 4.32 17.99
N GLU A 361 -3.22 4.71 17.56
CA GLU A 361 -2.93 5.00 16.16
C GLU A 361 -2.60 3.73 15.36
N PHE A 362 -2.20 2.64 16.02
CA PHE A 362 -1.89 1.41 15.33
C PHE A 362 -3.15 0.80 14.69
N ASP A 363 -3.03 0.49 13.42
CA ASP A 363 -4.05 -0.25 12.67
C ASP A 363 -3.32 -1.15 11.66
N PRO A 364 -3.34 -2.49 11.85
CA PRO A 364 -2.62 -3.41 10.99
C PRO A 364 -3.09 -3.38 9.54
N ASP A 365 -4.26 -2.81 9.27
CA ASP A 365 -4.83 -2.67 7.92
C ASP A 365 -4.45 -1.35 7.25
N ASN A 366 -3.83 -0.41 8.01
CA ASN A 366 -3.35 0.84 7.47
C ASN A 366 -2.09 0.64 6.61
N ILE A 367 -2.02 1.32 5.47
CA ILE A 367 -0.89 1.29 4.53
C ILE A 367 0.48 1.58 5.18
N LYS A 368 0.51 2.24 6.33
CA LYS A 368 1.72 2.60 7.07
C LYS A 368 2.43 1.41 7.71
N TYR A 369 1.70 0.34 8.06
CA TYR A 369 2.24 -0.76 8.85
C TYR A 369 2.42 -2.02 8.01
N SER A 370 3.66 -2.53 7.97
CA SER A 370 3.96 -3.84 7.37
C SER A 370 3.74 -4.93 8.40
N CYS A 371 2.99 -5.98 8.05
CA CYS A 371 2.55 -6.99 9.01
C CYS A 371 2.84 -8.41 8.54
N VAL A 372 3.13 -9.29 9.50
CA VAL A 372 3.06 -10.76 9.33
C VAL A 372 1.71 -11.19 9.90
N ARG A 373 0.80 -11.60 9.02
CA ARG A 373 -0.60 -11.89 9.34
C ARG A 373 -0.84 -13.39 9.44
N TYR A 374 -1.58 -13.80 10.45
CA TYR A 374 -2.08 -15.17 10.56
C TYR A 374 -3.41 -15.29 9.80
N ALA A 375 -3.45 -16.20 8.83
CA ALA A 375 -4.63 -16.44 8.02
C ALA A 375 -5.25 -17.82 8.34
N PRO A 376 -6.35 -17.90 9.10
CA PRO A 376 -7.01 -19.15 9.47
C PRO A 376 -7.77 -19.74 8.28
N SER A 377 -7.04 -20.30 7.32
CA SER A 377 -7.55 -20.88 6.07
C SER A 377 -6.91 -22.24 5.82
N SER A 378 -7.62 -23.10 5.07
CA SER A 378 -7.12 -24.40 4.64
C SER A 378 -6.08 -24.34 3.50
N ILE A 379 -5.73 -23.16 3.04
CA ILE A 379 -4.70 -22.96 2.01
C ILE A 379 -3.34 -23.39 2.57
N GLU A 380 -2.64 -24.25 1.84
CA GLU A 380 -1.28 -24.74 2.15
C GLU A 380 -0.25 -23.83 1.48
N ASN A 381 -0.08 -22.59 1.97
CA ASN A 381 0.80 -21.60 1.35
C ASN A 381 1.27 -20.53 2.35
N ALA A 382 2.20 -19.68 1.89
CA ALA A 382 2.55 -18.38 2.43
C ALA A 382 2.71 -17.38 1.27
N MET A 383 2.57 -16.09 1.51
CA MET A 383 2.73 -15.04 0.49
C MET A 383 3.30 -13.76 1.10
N GLY A 384 4.22 -13.10 0.38
CA GLY A 384 4.84 -11.83 0.81
C GLY A 384 4.68 -10.68 -0.19
N PRO A 385 3.45 -10.17 -0.45
CA PRO A 385 3.26 -9.06 -1.38
C PRO A 385 3.74 -7.71 -0.84
N SER A 386 4.18 -6.84 -1.76
CA SER A 386 4.61 -5.47 -1.46
C SER A 386 3.78 -4.44 -2.22
N TRP A 387 3.62 -3.25 -1.63
CA TRP A 387 3.13 -2.05 -2.28
C TRP A 387 4.27 -1.09 -2.57
N VAL A 388 4.38 -0.63 -3.80
CA VAL A 388 5.50 0.19 -4.28
C VAL A 388 5.01 1.54 -4.82
N ASP A 389 5.83 2.57 -4.66
CA ASP A 389 5.64 3.84 -5.38
C ASP A 389 5.88 3.60 -6.87
N PRO A 390 4.83 3.70 -7.70
CA PRO A 390 4.95 3.41 -9.10
C PRO A 390 5.88 4.38 -9.84
N ARG A 391 6.30 5.49 -9.26
CA ARG A 391 7.21 6.47 -9.86
C ARG A 391 8.69 6.06 -9.76
N SER A 392 9.04 5.20 -8.78
CA SER A 392 10.46 4.93 -8.45
C SER A 392 10.79 3.47 -8.11
N GLY A 393 9.77 2.62 -7.87
CA GLY A 393 9.98 1.29 -7.33
C GLY A 393 10.29 1.27 -5.81
N GLU A 394 10.12 2.39 -5.08
CA GLU A 394 10.27 2.40 -3.62
C GLU A 394 9.20 1.51 -2.98
N ILE A 395 9.63 0.50 -2.21
CA ILE A 395 8.70 -0.30 -1.41
C ILE A 395 8.23 0.55 -0.23
N LEU A 396 6.93 0.74 -0.11
CA LEU A 396 6.31 1.58 0.92
C LEU A 396 5.70 0.76 2.04
N ASN A 397 5.20 -0.43 1.70
CA ASN A 397 4.57 -1.37 2.61
C ASN A 397 4.74 -2.78 2.06
N ALA A 398 4.89 -3.75 2.96
CA ALA A 398 4.88 -5.16 2.62
C ALA A 398 4.11 -5.94 3.70
N SER A 399 3.50 -7.06 3.33
CA SER A 399 2.81 -7.93 4.28
C SER A 399 3.11 -9.37 3.96
N VAL A 400 3.19 -10.21 4.99
CA VAL A 400 3.27 -11.66 4.84
C VAL A 400 1.97 -12.26 5.34
N TYR A 401 1.39 -13.17 4.56
CA TYR A 401 0.26 -14.01 4.98
C TYR A 401 0.78 -15.41 5.21
N LEU A 402 0.69 -15.89 6.46
CA LEU A 402 0.96 -17.28 6.80
C LEU A 402 -0.38 -17.98 7.01
N TYR A 403 -0.75 -18.86 6.10
CA TYR A 403 -1.98 -19.63 6.19
C TYR A 403 -1.86 -20.73 7.23
N HIS A 404 -2.96 -21.07 7.90
CA HIS A 404 -2.95 -22.09 8.96
C HIS A 404 -2.32 -23.40 8.50
N ASN A 405 -2.69 -23.88 7.31
CA ASN A 405 -2.22 -25.16 6.78
C ASN A 405 -0.77 -25.11 6.24
N VAL A 406 -0.03 -24.01 6.37
CA VAL A 406 1.42 -23.99 6.11
C VAL A 406 2.15 -25.02 6.99
N ILE A 407 1.66 -25.27 8.22
CA ILE A 407 2.24 -26.27 9.12
C ILE A 407 2.09 -27.68 8.54
N LYS A 408 0.92 -28.01 7.98
CA LYS A 408 0.70 -29.28 7.29
C LYS A 408 1.61 -29.41 6.06
N LEU A 409 1.73 -28.33 5.27
CA LEU A 409 2.62 -28.30 4.10
C LEU A 409 4.08 -28.55 4.50
N ILE A 410 4.58 -27.89 5.53
CA ILE A 410 5.92 -28.07 6.10
C ILE A 410 6.12 -29.53 6.57
N SER A 411 5.16 -30.05 7.30
CA SER A 411 5.22 -31.43 7.80
C SER A 411 5.29 -32.48 6.66
N ASN A 412 4.51 -32.25 5.60
CA ASN A 412 4.55 -33.05 4.38
C ASN A 412 5.91 -32.97 3.68
N TRP A 413 6.51 -31.76 3.57
CA TRP A 413 7.84 -31.61 2.98
C TRP A 413 8.92 -32.32 3.80
N LEU A 414 8.93 -32.15 5.11
CA LEU A 414 9.86 -32.83 6.01
C LEU A 414 9.78 -34.35 5.81
N PHE A 415 8.57 -34.92 5.85
CA PHE A 415 8.38 -36.35 5.66
C PHE A 415 8.84 -36.83 4.28
N VAL A 416 8.33 -36.23 3.21
CA VAL A 416 8.58 -36.69 1.82
C VAL A 416 10.06 -36.58 1.45
N GLN A 417 10.72 -35.49 1.87
CA GLN A 417 12.09 -35.21 1.44
C GLN A 417 13.16 -35.85 2.34
N THR A 418 12.90 -35.99 3.65
CA THR A 418 13.95 -36.36 4.58
C THR A 418 13.71 -37.65 5.34
N ALA A 419 12.51 -38.26 5.28
CA ALA A 419 12.18 -39.42 6.11
C ALA A 419 13.12 -40.63 5.93
N LYS A 420 13.75 -40.82 4.76
CA LYS A 420 14.69 -41.93 4.59
C LYS A 420 15.98 -41.73 5.39
N ALA A 421 16.43 -40.49 5.60
CA ALA A 421 17.63 -40.13 6.35
C ALA A 421 17.36 -39.66 7.77
N ASP A 422 16.11 -39.34 8.10
CA ASP A 422 15.70 -38.80 9.40
C ASP A 422 14.52 -39.59 9.99
N LYS A 423 14.75 -40.24 11.14
CA LYS A 423 13.72 -41.02 11.85
C LYS A 423 12.69 -40.13 12.54
N ASP A 424 13.08 -38.91 12.94
CA ASP A 424 12.27 -38.00 13.74
C ASP A 424 11.07 -37.46 12.96
N VAL A 425 11.13 -37.48 11.63
CA VAL A 425 10.01 -37.04 10.75
C VAL A 425 9.09 -38.20 10.33
N ARG A 426 9.35 -39.45 10.77
CA ARG A 426 8.50 -40.62 10.46
C ARG A 426 7.33 -40.76 11.44
N THR A 427 6.73 -39.66 11.77
CA THR A 427 5.62 -39.56 12.73
C THR A 427 4.59 -38.55 12.26
N VAL A 428 3.34 -38.73 12.71
CA VAL A 428 2.28 -37.72 12.48
C VAL A 428 2.56 -36.43 13.29
N ASN A 429 3.21 -36.59 14.44
CA ASN A 429 3.56 -35.49 15.34
C ASN A 429 5.07 -35.20 15.23
N ILE A 430 5.46 -34.46 14.18
CA ILE A 430 6.85 -34.03 14.02
C ILE A 430 7.20 -33.04 15.17
N PRO A 431 8.41 -33.14 15.75
CA PRO A 431 8.83 -32.26 16.85
C PRO A 431 8.64 -30.76 16.51
N ASP A 432 8.09 -30.00 17.46
CA ASP A 432 7.79 -28.56 17.28
C ASP A 432 9.03 -27.75 16.88
N GLU A 433 10.23 -28.10 17.33
CA GLU A 433 11.48 -27.44 16.94
C GLU A 433 11.76 -27.60 15.45
N MET A 434 11.55 -28.75 14.88
CA MET A 434 11.77 -29.00 13.45
C MET A 434 10.74 -28.23 12.59
N VAL A 435 9.49 -28.24 13.03
CA VAL A 435 8.43 -27.48 12.36
C VAL A 435 8.68 -25.98 12.50
N GLY A 436 9.11 -25.53 13.69
CA GLY A 436 9.45 -24.13 13.94
C GLY A 436 10.63 -23.64 13.11
N ASP A 437 11.71 -24.43 12.98
CA ASP A 437 12.86 -24.08 12.13
C ASP A 437 12.45 -24.00 10.64
N ALA A 438 11.62 -24.93 10.19
CA ALA A 438 11.08 -24.87 8.83
C ALA A 438 10.12 -23.68 8.62
N LEU A 439 9.34 -23.31 9.63
CA LEU A 439 8.50 -22.10 9.60
C LEU A 439 9.34 -20.82 9.55
N ARG A 440 10.43 -20.76 10.34
CA ARG A 440 11.43 -19.68 10.25
C ARG A 440 11.97 -19.54 8.83
N TYR A 441 12.34 -20.66 8.19
CA TYR A 441 12.80 -20.66 6.80
C TYR A 441 11.74 -20.12 5.84
N VAL A 442 10.50 -20.62 5.92
CA VAL A 442 9.39 -20.15 5.08
C VAL A 442 9.19 -18.64 5.25
N LEU A 443 9.11 -18.16 6.50
CA LEU A 443 8.95 -16.73 6.75
C LEU A 443 10.11 -15.91 6.21
N SER A 444 11.36 -16.36 6.37
CA SER A 444 12.52 -15.66 5.80
C SER A 444 12.46 -15.57 4.27
N HIS A 445 11.97 -16.60 3.60
CA HIS A 445 11.71 -16.59 2.17
C HIS A 445 10.68 -15.50 1.81
N GLU A 446 9.55 -15.45 2.53
CA GLU A 446 8.51 -14.42 2.30
C GLU A 446 9.01 -13.00 2.61
N ILE A 447 9.84 -12.83 3.64
CA ILE A 447 10.51 -11.55 3.92
C ILE A 447 11.47 -11.18 2.78
N GLY A 448 12.12 -12.14 2.14
CA GLY A 448 12.92 -11.92 0.93
C GLY A 448 12.09 -11.28 -0.20
N HIS A 449 10.87 -11.76 -0.43
CA HIS A 449 9.92 -11.12 -1.34
C HIS A 449 9.56 -9.70 -0.90
N CYS A 450 9.33 -9.51 0.39
CA CYS A 450 9.07 -8.20 0.97
C CYS A 450 10.28 -7.24 0.87
N LEU A 451 11.49 -7.76 0.71
CA LEU A 451 12.71 -7.00 0.42
C LEU A 451 12.94 -6.77 -1.08
N GLY A 452 12.07 -7.22 -1.94
CA GLY A 452 12.11 -7.01 -3.38
C GLY A 452 12.72 -8.16 -4.18
N PHE A 453 12.97 -9.34 -3.60
CA PHE A 453 13.63 -10.46 -4.26
C PHE A 453 12.65 -11.43 -4.91
N MET A 454 12.94 -11.84 -6.12
CA MET A 454 12.23 -12.87 -6.87
C MET A 454 12.73 -14.26 -6.51
N HIS A 455 11.96 -15.28 -6.86
CA HIS A 455 12.46 -16.66 -6.80
C HIS A 455 13.73 -16.86 -7.63
N ASN A 456 14.63 -17.73 -7.12
CA ASN A 456 15.79 -18.23 -7.85
C ASN A 456 15.75 -19.76 -7.92
N MET A 457 14.86 -20.30 -8.76
CA MET A 457 14.60 -21.75 -8.88
C MET A 457 15.80 -22.53 -9.46
N GLY A 458 16.78 -21.84 -10.02
CA GLY A 458 18.02 -22.44 -10.53
C GLY A 458 19.13 -22.55 -9.50
N ALA A 459 18.98 -21.97 -8.31
CA ALA A 459 20.08 -21.87 -7.35
C ALA A 459 20.58 -23.24 -6.89
N SER A 460 19.71 -24.15 -6.46
CA SER A 460 20.10 -25.48 -5.96
C SER A 460 20.80 -26.34 -7.01
N SER A 461 20.57 -26.11 -8.30
CA SER A 461 21.24 -26.86 -9.38
C SER A 461 22.74 -26.58 -9.48
N THR A 462 23.24 -25.52 -8.83
CA THR A 462 24.66 -25.15 -8.83
C THR A 462 25.50 -25.98 -7.84
N PHE A 463 24.86 -26.63 -6.87
CA PHE A 463 25.56 -27.48 -5.91
C PHE A 463 25.70 -28.92 -6.44
N PRO A 464 26.94 -29.46 -6.49
CA PRO A 464 27.15 -30.86 -6.88
C PRO A 464 26.39 -31.83 -5.93
N VAL A 465 25.76 -32.85 -6.49
CA VAL A 465 24.96 -33.82 -5.73
C VAL A 465 25.78 -34.50 -4.62
N ASP A 466 27.03 -34.85 -4.91
CA ASP A 466 27.92 -35.47 -3.92
C ASP A 466 28.23 -34.56 -2.74
N SER A 467 28.31 -33.22 -2.99
CA SER A 467 28.52 -32.22 -1.95
C SER A 467 27.35 -32.13 -0.97
N LEU A 468 26.12 -32.39 -1.43
CA LEU A 468 24.92 -32.41 -0.57
C LEU A 468 24.91 -33.58 0.43
N ARG A 469 25.84 -34.54 0.29
CA ARG A 469 26.07 -35.62 1.23
C ARG A 469 27.34 -35.45 2.08
N SER A 470 28.04 -34.30 1.91
CA SER A 470 29.20 -33.94 2.73
C SER A 470 28.78 -33.16 3.97
N PRO A 471 29.12 -33.62 5.19
CA PRO A 471 28.90 -32.85 6.41
C PRO A 471 29.56 -31.48 6.36
N GLU A 472 30.82 -31.42 5.97
CA GLU A 472 31.60 -30.16 5.87
C GLU A 472 30.97 -29.16 4.90
N PHE A 473 30.59 -29.63 3.70
CA PHE A 473 29.96 -28.77 2.70
C PHE A 473 28.59 -28.25 3.18
N THR A 474 27.72 -29.14 3.63
CA THR A 474 26.35 -28.76 3.99
C THR A 474 26.29 -27.94 5.28
N GLN A 475 27.24 -28.09 6.21
CA GLN A 475 27.34 -27.20 7.38
C GLN A 475 27.82 -25.81 7.01
N LYS A 476 28.69 -25.65 5.99
CA LYS A 476 29.21 -24.38 5.54
C LYS A 476 28.28 -23.64 4.57
N TYR A 477 27.77 -24.34 3.58
CA TYR A 477 27.04 -23.75 2.46
C TYR A 477 25.53 -24.09 2.47
N GLY A 478 25.10 -25.06 3.29
CA GLY A 478 23.73 -25.55 3.30
C GLY A 478 23.38 -26.40 2.09
N THR A 479 22.11 -26.39 1.73
CA THR A 479 21.54 -27.22 0.65
C THR A 479 21.22 -26.44 -0.62
N THR A 480 21.28 -25.10 -0.58
CA THR A 480 21.06 -24.20 -1.70
C THR A 480 21.79 -22.87 -1.47
N PRO A 481 22.32 -22.21 -2.52
CA PRO A 481 22.96 -20.90 -2.40
C PRO A 481 21.97 -19.73 -2.23
N SER A 482 20.65 -19.98 -2.23
CA SER A 482 19.65 -18.92 -2.04
C SER A 482 18.45 -19.42 -1.28
N ILE A 483 17.99 -18.64 -0.28
CA ILE A 483 16.72 -18.86 0.41
C ILE A 483 15.52 -18.63 -0.51
N MET A 484 15.71 -17.92 -1.63
CA MET A 484 14.68 -17.66 -2.63
C MET A 484 14.47 -18.84 -3.60
N ASP A 485 15.13 -19.96 -3.38
CA ASP A 485 14.92 -21.22 -4.09
C ASP A 485 13.84 -22.07 -3.39
N TYR A 486 13.22 -22.97 -4.13
CA TYR A 486 12.32 -24.00 -3.59
C TYR A 486 13.04 -25.34 -3.33
N ALA A 487 14.35 -25.31 -3.09
CA ALA A 487 15.14 -26.49 -2.71
C ALA A 487 14.64 -27.15 -1.41
N ARG A 488 14.11 -26.34 -0.49
CA ARG A 488 13.53 -26.76 0.79
C ARG A 488 14.49 -27.59 1.62
N PHE A 489 14.37 -28.94 1.58
CA PHE A 489 15.15 -29.85 2.40
C PHE A 489 16.04 -30.75 1.55
N ASN A 490 17.10 -31.33 2.16
CA ASN A 490 18.08 -32.15 1.47
C ASN A 490 17.52 -33.58 1.20
N TYR A 491 16.80 -33.72 0.11
CA TYR A 491 16.26 -35.02 -0.32
C TYR A 491 17.32 -35.99 -0.89
N VAL A 492 18.55 -35.51 -1.14
CA VAL A 492 19.68 -36.30 -1.63
C VAL A 492 20.28 -37.16 -0.52
N ALA A 493 20.19 -36.70 0.74
CA ALA A 493 20.75 -37.39 1.90
C ALA A 493 20.26 -38.84 2.02
N GLN A 494 21.14 -39.75 2.44
CA GLN A 494 20.90 -41.19 2.61
C GLN A 494 20.90 -41.57 4.11
N PRO A 495 20.42 -42.76 4.46
CA PRO A 495 20.55 -43.29 5.83
C PRO A 495 21.99 -43.22 6.34
N GLY A 496 22.19 -42.69 7.55
CA GLY A 496 23.50 -42.46 8.16
C GLY A 496 24.12 -41.08 7.85
N ASP A 497 23.58 -40.31 6.89
CA ASP A 497 24.13 -39.00 6.56
C ASP A 497 23.84 -37.95 7.67
N LYS A 498 22.62 -37.96 8.27
CA LYS A 498 22.26 -37.10 9.40
C LYS A 498 23.19 -37.35 10.60
N GLU A 499 23.43 -38.60 10.94
CA GLU A 499 24.29 -38.98 12.05
C GLU A 499 25.77 -38.61 11.83
N ARG A 500 26.20 -38.47 10.57
CA ARG A 500 27.54 -37.98 10.22
C ARG A 500 27.60 -36.43 10.22
N GLY A 501 26.49 -35.74 10.40
CA GLY A 501 26.40 -34.29 10.45
C GLY A 501 26.03 -33.60 9.14
N VAL A 502 25.53 -34.34 8.15
CA VAL A 502 24.96 -33.73 6.94
C VAL A 502 23.71 -32.95 7.31
N LYS A 503 23.63 -31.69 6.86
CA LYS A 503 22.43 -30.84 7.07
C LYS A 503 21.29 -31.31 6.17
N LEU A 504 20.11 -31.48 6.76
CA LEU A 504 18.90 -31.87 6.05
C LEU A 504 18.01 -30.64 5.74
N THR A 505 18.12 -29.60 6.53
CA THR A 505 17.39 -28.33 6.35
C THR A 505 18.26 -27.27 5.70
N PRO A 506 17.70 -26.33 4.92
CA PRO A 506 18.45 -25.25 4.32
C PRO A 506 19.18 -24.40 5.38
N PRO A 507 20.29 -23.75 5.02
CA PRO A 507 20.90 -22.73 5.87
C PRO A 507 19.97 -21.51 6.00
N ARG A 508 20.33 -20.54 6.85
CA ARG A 508 19.61 -19.28 6.92
C ARG A 508 19.68 -18.54 5.58
N PHE A 509 20.91 -18.33 5.06
CA PHE A 509 21.18 -17.65 3.79
C PHE A 509 22.31 -18.30 3.04
N GLY A 510 22.24 -18.23 1.71
CA GLY A 510 23.31 -18.66 0.82
C GLY A 510 24.10 -17.49 0.23
N GLU A 511 25.09 -17.81 -0.59
CA GLU A 511 25.97 -16.80 -1.21
C GLU A 511 25.24 -15.85 -2.17
N TYR A 512 24.18 -16.35 -2.83
CA TYR A 512 23.39 -15.51 -3.71
C TYR A 512 22.55 -14.46 -2.94
N ASP A 513 22.05 -14.81 -1.75
CA ASP A 513 21.28 -13.89 -0.91
C ASP A 513 22.17 -12.72 -0.42
N LYS A 514 23.43 -13.00 -0.08
CA LYS A 514 24.45 -11.98 0.23
C LYS A 514 24.67 -11.03 -0.95
N TYR A 515 24.78 -11.59 -2.15
CA TYR A 515 24.91 -10.81 -3.37
C TYR A 515 23.68 -9.95 -3.63
N LEU A 516 22.47 -10.48 -3.47
CA LEU A 516 21.22 -9.75 -3.65
C LEU A 516 21.14 -8.53 -2.72
N ILE A 517 21.41 -8.69 -1.42
CA ILE A 517 21.43 -7.57 -0.47
C ILE A 517 22.49 -6.53 -0.87
N LYS A 518 23.71 -6.98 -1.20
CA LYS A 518 24.78 -6.09 -1.60
C LYS A 518 24.42 -5.28 -2.85
N TRP A 519 23.91 -5.94 -3.89
CA TRP A 519 23.52 -5.28 -5.13
C TRP A 519 22.36 -4.32 -4.92
N THR A 520 21.34 -4.72 -4.16
CA THR A 520 20.09 -3.97 -4.02
C THR A 520 20.22 -2.79 -3.07
N TYR A 521 20.95 -2.94 -1.96
CA TYR A 521 20.89 -2.04 -0.82
C TYR A 521 22.19 -1.28 -0.50
N THR A 522 23.34 -1.60 -1.13
CA THR A 522 24.54 -0.76 -0.96
C THR A 522 24.22 0.65 -1.47
N PRO A 523 24.38 1.70 -0.65
CA PRO A 523 24.23 3.09 -1.08
C PRO A 523 25.18 3.45 -2.24
N VAL A 524 24.69 4.28 -3.20
CA VAL A 524 25.45 4.72 -4.39
C VAL A 524 25.40 6.23 -4.50
#